data_9dca6466cea33e63182d4c35ac2c011e
#
_entry.id   9dca6466cea33e63182d4c35ac2c011e
#
_cell.length_a   1.000
_cell.length_b   1.000
_cell.length_c   1.000
_cell.angle_alpha   90.00
_cell.angle_beta   90.00
_cell.angle_gamma   90.00
#
_symmetry.space_group_name_H-M   'P 1'
#
loop_
_entity.id
_entity.type
_entity.pdbx_description
1 polymer ?
#
loop_
_entity_poly.entity_id
_entity_poly.type
_entity_poly.pdbx_seq_one_letter_code
_entity_poly.pdbx_strand_id
1 'polypeptide(L)'
;MTLKAVIFGSIGSFSETSRIQLESFNEALSQNGLKQQWDEKEYIEFLKIQGGLNRLKQVFPESNSQVLEKIHSDKTRLFQQKLDEGESFLRTGFEAFCEMLLQNNILIGLASTTFLDSIDGILKSLNTISRENFAFIGHQGL
;
A
#
# COMPACT_ATOMS: atom_id res chain seq x y z
N MET A 1 32.30 3.32 11.53
CA MET A 1 30.85 3.37 11.91
C MET A 1 30.18 2.11 11.41
N THR A 2 29.45 1.39 12.24
CA THR A 2 28.82 0.12 11.89
C THR A 2 27.32 0.32 11.72
N LEU A 3 26.77 -0.17 10.61
CA LEU A 3 25.32 -0.18 10.38
C LEU A 3 24.63 -1.10 11.41
N LYS A 4 23.63 -0.59 12.11
CA LYS A 4 22.95 -1.33 13.18
C LYS A 4 21.50 -1.63 12.86
N ALA A 5 20.87 -0.84 12.02
CA ALA A 5 19.49 -1.02 11.63
C ALA A 5 19.23 -0.48 10.24
N VAL A 6 18.26 -1.09 9.55
CA VAL A 6 17.68 -0.61 8.30
C VAL A 6 16.18 -0.44 8.50
N ILE A 7 15.66 0.73 8.19
CA ILE A 7 14.24 1.06 8.28
C ILE A 7 13.72 1.27 6.86
N PHE A 8 12.74 0.46 6.47
CA PHE A 8 12.06 0.63 5.19
C PHE A 8 10.94 1.64 5.36
N GLY A 9 11.06 2.78 4.68
CA GLY A 9 10.04 3.84 4.68
C GLY A 9 9.09 3.67 3.51
N SER A 10 7.82 3.85 3.75
CA SER A 10 6.70 3.67 2.83
C SER A 10 6.47 2.22 2.36
N ILE A 11 5.21 1.94 2.03
CA ILE A 11 4.79 0.62 1.53
C ILE A 11 5.47 0.27 0.20
N GLY A 12 5.72 1.27 -0.65
CA GLY A 12 6.36 1.10 -1.96
C GLY A 12 7.82 0.69 -1.91
N SER A 13 8.51 0.81 -0.77
CA SER A 13 9.89 0.38 -0.62
C SER A 13 10.04 -1.14 -0.54
N PHE A 14 9.01 -1.86 -0.08
CA PHE A 14 9.06 -3.30 0.10
C PHE A 14 7.98 -4.08 -0.65
N SER A 15 6.95 -3.40 -1.15
CA SER A 15 5.86 -4.05 -1.88
C SER A 15 5.41 -3.22 -3.07
N GLU A 16 5.02 -3.89 -4.15
CA GLU A 16 4.39 -3.26 -5.30
C GLU A 16 2.86 -3.40 -5.19
N THR A 17 2.21 -2.31 -4.83
CA THR A 17 0.75 -2.27 -4.62
C THR A 17 0.03 -1.37 -5.62
N SER A 18 0.75 -0.68 -6.51
CA SER A 18 0.15 0.32 -7.43
C SER A 18 -0.93 -0.29 -8.31
N ARG A 19 -0.71 -1.49 -8.84
CA ARG A 19 -1.69 -2.20 -9.66
C ARG A 19 -2.97 -2.51 -8.87
N ILE A 20 -2.82 -3.04 -7.67
CA ILE A 20 -3.96 -3.39 -6.80
C ILE A 20 -4.73 -2.13 -6.40
N GLN A 21 -4.02 -1.03 -6.11
CA GLN A 21 -4.62 0.26 -5.83
C GLN A 21 -5.46 0.77 -7.01
N LEU A 22 -4.89 0.73 -8.23
CA LEU A 22 -5.57 1.17 -9.44
C LEU A 22 -6.81 0.32 -9.72
N GLU A 23 -6.70 -1.00 -9.66
CA GLU A 23 -7.82 -1.92 -9.85
C GLU A 23 -8.94 -1.64 -8.83
N SER A 24 -8.58 -1.39 -7.57
CA SER A 24 -9.54 -1.08 -6.51
C SER A 24 -10.24 0.26 -6.74
N PHE A 25 -9.55 1.27 -7.26
CA PHE A 25 -10.18 2.53 -7.66
C PHE A 25 -11.16 2.32 -8.81
N ASN A 26 -10.75 1.64 -9.87
CA ASN A 26 -11.60 1.40 -11.03
C ASN A 26 -12.85 0.60 -10.69
N GLU A 27 -12.71 -0.40 -9.84
CA GLU A 27 -13.83 -1.19 -9.36
C GLU A 27 -14.78 -0.34 -8.49
N ALA A 28 -14.26 0.47 -7.58
CA ALA A 28 -15.07 1.36 -6.76
C ALA A 28 -15.80 2.43 -7.59
N LEU A 29 -15.14 3.01 -8.61
CA LEU A 29 -15.77 3.93 -9.56
C LEU A 29 -16.95 3.26 -10.26
N SER A 30 -16.74 2.07 -10.80
CA SER A 30 -17.78 1.30 -11.50
C SER A 30 -18.97 0.95 -10.60
N GLN A 31 -18.71 0.49 -9.37
CA GLN A 31 -19.73 0.17 -8.39
C GLN A 31 -20.60 1.37 -7.98
N ASN A 32 -20.06 2.58 -8.11
CA ASN A 32 -20.76 3.82 -7.80
C ASN A 32 -21.28 4.55 -9.05
N GLY A 33 -21.37 3.87 -10.18
CA GLY A 33 -21.99 4.38 -11.41
C GLY A 33 -21.13 5.34 -12.23
N LEU A 34 -19.86 5.50 -11.91
CA LEU A 34 -18.92 6.27 -12.72
C LEU A 34 -18.25 5.35 -13.74
N LYS A 35 -18.53 5.62 -15.02
CA LYS A 35 -18.02 4.78 -16.12
C LYS A 35 -16.56 5.02 -16.45
N GLN A 36 -15.98 6.10 -15.94
CA GLN A 36 -14.58 6.42 -16.18
C GLN A 36 -13.69 5.39 -15.52
N GLN A 37 -12.75 4.85 -16.31
CA GLN A 37 -11.71 3.96 -15.82
C GLN A 37 -10.37 4.67 -16.01
N TRP A 38 -9.50 4.56 -15.02
CA TRP A 38 -8.14 5.09 -15.11
C TRP A 38 -7.22 4.03 -15.70
N ASP A 39 -6.36 4.42 -16.61
CA ASP A 39 -5.25 3.60 -17.05
C ASP A 39 -4.02 3.80 -16.14
N GLU A 40 -2.99 3.00 -16.38
CA GLU A 40 -1.77 3.03 -15.56
C GLU A 40 -1.05 4.38 -15.66
N LYS A 41 -1.04 5.01 -16.84
CA LYS A 41 -0.39 6.31 -17.05
C LYS A 41 -1.11 7.42 -16.32
N GLU A 42 -2.44 7.47 -16.42
CA GLU A 42 -3.27 8.42 -15.69
C GLU A 42 -3.08 8.24 -14.18
N TYR A 43 -3.07 7.00 -13.71
CA TYR A 43 -2.90 6.72 -12.29
C TYR A 43 -1.53 7.17 -11.76
N ILE A 44 -0.45 6.96 -12.51
CA ILE A 44 0.88 7.46 -12.16
C ILE A 44 0.88 8.99 -11.99
N GLU A 45 0.21 9.72 -12.88
CA GLU A 45 0.07 11.18 -12.75
C GLU A 45 -0.73 11.54 -11.48
N PHE A 46 -1.80 10.81 -11.19
CA PHE A 46 -2.62 11.04 -10.00
C PHE A 46 -1.88 10.73 -8.69
N LEU A 47 -0.84 9.90 -8.70
CA LEU A 47 0.00 9.64 -7.52
C LEU A 47 0.76 10.89 -7.05
N LYS A 48 0.92 11.90 -7.88
CA LYS A 48 1.48 13.20 -7.49
C LYS A 48 0.56 13.95 -6.52
N ILE A 49 -0.73 13.61 -6.50
CA ILE A 49 -1.72 14.16 -5.57
C ILE A 49 -1.73 13.28 -4.32
N GLN A 50 -1.38 13.84 -3.19
CA GLN A 50 -1.35 13.11 -1.93
C GLN A 50 -2.77 12.79 -1.43
N GLY A 51 -3.02 11.52 -1.13
CA GLY A 51 -4.27 11.03 -0.57
C GLY A 51 -5.31 10.65 -1.63
N GLY A 52 -5.92 9.47 -1.47
CA GLY A 52 -6.88 8.92 -2.45
C GLY A 52 -8.14 9.76 -2.59
N LEU A 53 -8.68 10.28 -1.49
CA LEU A 53 -9.86 11.15 -1.54
C LEU A 53 -9.56 12.48 -2.26
N ASN A 54 -8.37 13.06 -2.04
CA ASN A 54 -7.97 14.28 -2.73
C ASN A 54 -7.82 14.06 -4.23
N ARG A 55 -7.31 12.90 -4.66
CA ARG A 55 -7.26 12.51 -6.09
C ARG A 55 -8.66 12.50 -6.68
N LEU A 56 -9.60 11.84 -6.03
CA LEU A 56 -11.00 11.80 -6.49
C LEU A 56 -11.61 13.20 -6.61
N LYS A 57 -11.40 14.08 -5.64
CA LYS A 57 -11.91 15.47 -5.67
C LYS A 57 -11.32 16.26 -6.81
N GLN A 58 -10.06 16.06 -7.16
CA GLN A 58 -9.44 16.76 -8.28
C GLN A 58 -9.85 16.23 -9.65
N VAL A 59 -10.05 14.91 -9.77
CA VAL A 59 -10.46 14.28 -11.03
C VAL A 59 -11.96 14.49 -11.30
N PHE A 60 -12.77 14.54 -10.25
CA PHE A 60 -14.23 14.69 -10.33
C PHE A 60 -14.72 15.91 -9.55
N PRO A 61 -14.30 17.14 -9.94
CA PRO A 61 -14.61 18.35 -9.16
C PRO A 61 -16.11 18.66 -9.07
N GLU A 62 -16.89 18.21 -10.06
CA GLU A 62 -18.35 18.41 -10.13
C GLU A 62 -19.14 17.34 -9.36
N SER A 63 -18.49 16.31 -8.83
CA SER A 63 -19.16 15.24 -8.12
C SER A 63 -19.45 15.62 -6.67
N ASN A 64 -20.56 15.10 -6.15
CA ASN A 64 -20.94 15.30 -4.76
C ASN A 64 -19.88 14.67 -3.82
N SER A 65 -19.50 15.42 -2.77
CA SER A 65 -18.50 14.98 -1.80
C SER A 65 -18.85 13.63 -1.15
N GLN A 66 -20.13 13.39 -0.84
CA GLN A 66 -20.58 12.12 -0.24
C GLN A 66 -20.37 10.93 -1.17
N VAL A 67 -20.55 11.13 -2.48
CA VAL A 67 -20.29 10.09 -3.50
C VAL A 67 -18.78 9.80 -3.55
N LEU A 68 -17.94 10.82 -3.55
CA LEU A 68 -16.49 10.64 -3.58
C LEU A 68 -15.95 9.98 -2.31
N GLU A 69 -16.51 10.33 -1.16
CA GLU A 69 -16.18 9.67 0.13
C GLU A 69 -16.57 8.20 0.11
N LYS A 70 -17.74 7.88 -0.45
CA LYS A 70 -18.19 6.50 -0.61
C LYS A 70 -17.26 5.71 -1.55
N ILE A 71 -16.89 6.30 -2.69
CA ILE A 71 -15.93 5.67 -3.63
C ILE A 71 -14.61 5.41 -2.93
N HIS A 72 -14.10 6.36 -2.17
CA HIS A 72 -12.85 6.19 -1.43
C HIS A 72 -12.94 5.08 -0.37
N SER A 73 -14.06 5.00 0.34
CA SER A 73 -14.33 3.94 1.31
C SER A 73 -14.41 2.56 0.64
N ASP A 74 -15.17 2.45 -0.45
CA ASP A 74 -15.29 1.22 -1.22
C ASP A 74 -13.93 0.77 -1.77
N LYS A 75 -13.16 1.70 -2.33
CA LYS A 75 -11.78 1.46 -2.80
C LYS A 75 -10.89 0.90 -1.67
N THR A 76 -10.96 1.49 -0.49
CA THR A 76 -10.16 1.04 0.66
C THR A 76 -10.52 -0.37 1.08
N ARG A 77 -11.82 -0.68 1.13
CA ARG A 77 -12.32 -2.02 1.42
C ARG A 77 -11.88 -3.05 0.36
N LEU A 78 -12.01 -2.71 -0.91
CA LEU A 78 -11.60 -3.58 -2.03
C LEU A 78 -10.08 -3.82 -2.02
N PHE A 79 -9.30 -2.79 -1.77
CA PHE A 79 -7.84 -2.91 -1.63
C PHE A 79 -7.46 -3.86 -0.49
N GLN A 80 -8.09 -3.70 0.69
CA GLN A 80 -7.84 -4.57 1.82
C GLN A 80 -8.24 -6.01 1.53
N GLN A 81 -9.39 -6.22 0.89
CA GLN A 81 -9.83 -7.56 0.48
C GLN A 81 -8.80 -8.24 -0.43
N LYS A 82 -8.29 -7.53 -1.45
CA LYS A 82 -7.27 -8.06 -2.36
C LYS A 82 -5.96 -8.40 -1.64
N LEU A 83 -5.56 -7.60 -0.67
CA LEU A 83 -4.40 -7.91 0.18
C LEU A 83 -4.63 -9.18 1.01
N ASP A 84 -5.81 -9.32 1.60
CA ASP A 84 -6.18 -10.49 2.42
C ASP A 84 -6.26 -11.77 1.57
N GLU A 85 -6.61 -11.66 0.31
CA GLU A 85 -6.61 -12.73 -0.68
C GLU A 85 -5.21 -13.07 -1.22
N GLY A 86 -4.18 -12.36 -0.76
CA GLY A 86 -2.79 -12.60 -1.13
C GLY A 86 -2.37 -12.05 -2.50
N GLU A 87 -3.08 -11.06 -3.02
CA GLU A 87 -2.75 -10.41 -4.29
C GLU A 87 -1.56 -9.44 -4.23
N SER A 88 -1.04 -9.15 -3.03
CA SER A 88 0.14 -8.31 -2.88
C SER A 88 1.43 -9.08 -3.18
N PHE A 89 2.38 -8.37 -3.75
CA PHE A 89 3.69 -8.92 -4.06
C PHE A 89 4.78 -8.10 -3.38
N LEU A 90 5.65 -8.78 -2.64
CA LEU A 90 6.87 -8.19 -2.15
C LEU A 90 7.79 -7.87 -3.34
N ARG A 91 8.54 -6.78 -3.24
CA ARG A 91 9.56 -6.49 -4.24
C ARG A 91 10.58 -7.60 -4.29
N THR A 92 11.00 -7.96 -5.51
CA THR A 92 12.03 -8.97 -5.74
C THR A 92 13.29 -8.62 -4.94
N GLY A 93 13.77 -9.60 -4.16
CA GLY A 93 14.96 -9.44 -3.33
C GLY A 93 14.73 -8.81 -1.96
N PHE A 94 13.54 -8.29 -1.65
CA PHE A 94 13.27 -7.69 -0.34
C PHE A 94 13.48 -8.67 0.80
N GLU A 95 12.88 -9.85 0.72
CA GLU A 95 12.99 -10.86 1.78
C GLU A 95 14.42 -11.38 1.95
N ALA A 96 15.10 -11.67 0.83
CA ALA A 96 16.49 -12.09 0.85
C ALA A 96 17.43 -11.02 1.44
N PHE A 97 17.15 -9.75 1.16
CA PHE A 97 17.91 -8.63 1.74
C PHE A 97 17.68 -8.54 3.26
N CYS A 98 16.43 -8.69 3.71
CA CYS A 98 16.12 -8.75 5.14
C CYS A 98 16.83 -9.90 5.85
N GLU A 99 16.84 -11.10 5.25
CA GLU A 99 17.57 -12.25 5.78
C GLU A 99 19.07 -11.96 5.94
N MET A 100 19.67 -11.39 4.91
CA MET A 100 21.09 -11.00 4.96
C MET A 100 21.36 -10.01 6.09
N LEU A 101 20.50 -9.02 6.29
CA LEU A 101 20.63 -8.04 7.38
C LEU A 101 20.57 -8.73 8.74
N LEU A 102 19.57 -9.60 8.94
CA LEU A 102 19.40 -10.34 10.20
C LEU A 102 20.59 -11.28 10.50
N GLN A 103 21.11 -11.96 9.48
CA GLN A 103 22.29 -12.81 9.60
C GLN A 103 23.54 -12.03 10.01
N ASN A 104 23.59 -10.74 9.70
CA ASN A 104 24.68 -9.84 10.10
C ASN A 104 24.37 -9.03 11.37
N ASN A 105 23.37 -9.45 12.15
CA ASN A 105 22.93 -8.79 13.38
C ASN A 105 22.50 -7.33 13.18
N ILE A 106 21.95 -7.01 11.99
CA ILE A 106 21.41 -5.70 11.67
C ILE A 106 19.89 -5.77 11.86
N LEU A 107 19.34 -4.89 12.67
CA LEU A 107 17.91 -4.82 12.93
C LEU A 107 17.16 -4.33 11.68
N ILE A 108 15.96 -4.82 11.47
CA ILE A 108 15.05 -4.34 10.43
C ILE A 108 13.79 -3.75 11.05
N GLY A 109 13.25 -2.72 10.41
CA GLY A 109 12.01 -2.08 10.83
C GLY A 109 11.23 -1.53 9.63
N LEU A 110 9.97 -1.26 9.85
CA LEU A 110 9.09 -0.59 8.88
C LEU A 110 8.59 0.72 9.48
N ALA A 111 8.51 1.75 8.64
CA ALA A 111 7.88 3.02 8.98
C ALA A 111 7.02 3.48 7.80
N SER A 112 5.70 3.44 7.94
CA SER A 112 4.77 3.74 6.86
C SER A 112 3.61 4.60 7.35
N THR A 113 3.07 5.42 6.46
CA THR A 113 1.80 6.12 6.68
C THR A 113 0.57 5.25 6.34
N THR A 114 0.79 3.99 6.02
CA THR A 114 -0.26 3.01 5.71
C THR A 114 -0.85 2.44 7.01
N PHE A 115 -2.11 2.07 7.00
CA PHE A 115 -2.75 1.40 8.12
C PHE A 115 -2.11 0.02 8.38
N LEU A 116 -2.09 -0.38 9.66
CA LEU A 116 -1.48 -1.62 10.10
C LEU A 116 -2.04 -2.85 9.38
N ASP A 117 -3.36 -2.92 9.20
CA ASP A 117 -4.01 -4.06 8.53
C ASP A 117 -3.48 -4.28 7.11
N SER A 118 -3.21 -3.19 6.39
CA SER A 118 -2.61 -3.26 5.05
C SER A 118 -1.16 -3.75 5.09
N ILE A 119 -0.38 -3.29 6.06
CA ILE A 119 0.99 -3.76 6.28
C ILE A 119 0.98 -5.26 6.61
N ASP A 120 0.14 -5.67 7.54
CA ASP A 120 -0.01 -7.08 7.93
C ASP A 120 -0.46 -7.96 6.75
N GLY A 121 -1.38 -7.46 5.92
CA GLY A 121 -1.80 -8.15 4.70
C GLY A 121 -0.64 -8.41 3.73
N ILE A 122 0.24 -7.42 3.54
CA ILE A 122 1.42 -7.55 2.69
C ILE A 122 2.46 -8.50 3.31
N LEU A 123 2.69 -8.41 4.62
CA LEU A 123 3.66 -9.26 5.32
C LEU A 123 3.25 -10.74 5.36
N LYS A 124 1.99 -11.08 5.09
CA LYS A 124 1.55 -12.48 4.89
C LYS A 124 2.24 -13.16 3.71
N SER A 125 2.81 -12.39 2.78
CA SER A 125 3.56 -12.93 1.63
C SER A 125 5.00 -13.35 1.97
N LEU A 126 5.49 -13.08 3.20
CA LEU A 126 6.80 -13.53 3.66
C LEU A 126 6.83 -15.07 3.79
N ASN A 127 7.93 -15.69 3.38
CA ASN A 127 8.11 -17.14 3.40
C ASN A 127 9.18 -17.59 4.37
N THR A 128 10.33 -16.91 4.41
CA THR A 128 11.52 -17.31 5.16
C THR A 128 11.73 -16.52 6.45
N ILE A 129 11.17 -15.31 6.49
CA ILE A 129 11.09 -14.49 7.70
C ILE A 129 9.62 -14.20 8.00
N SER A 130 9.36 -13.62 9.16
CA SER A 130 8.01 -13.26 9.59
C SER A 130 7.96 -11.86 10.19
N ARG A 131 6.75 -11.39 10.50
CA ARG A 131 6.51 -10.10 11.14
C ARG A 131 7.35 -9.90 12.40
N GLU A 132 7.54 -10.95 13.19
CA GLU A 132 8.28 -10.93 14.45
C GLU A 132 9.76 -10.62 14.27
N ASN A 133 10.31 -10.79 13.08
CA ASN A 133 11.68 -10.42 12.77
C ASN A 133 11.90 -8.91 12.64
N PHE A 134 10.82 -8.12 12.50
CA PHE A 134 10.88 -6.67 12.48
C PHE A 134 10.93 -6.13 13.91
N ALA A 135 11.98 -5.37 14.23
CA ALA A 135 12.18 -4.78 15.56
C ALA A 135 11.08 -3.77 15.91
N PHE A 136 10.50 -3.11 14.91
CA PHE A 136 9.32 -2.26 15.06
C PHE A 136 8.57 -2.12 13.73
N ILE A 137 7.29 -1.79 13.82
CA ILE A 137 6.44 -1.43 12.70
C ILE A 137 5.70 -0.13 13.07
N GLY A 138 6.14 0.98 12.48
CA GLY A 138 5.47 2.28 12.56
C GLY A 138 4.41 2.38 11.47
N HIS A 139 3.19 2.78 11.84
CA HIS A 139 2.04 2.84 10.93
C HIS A 139 1.13 4.03 11.25
N GLN A 140 0.18 4.32 10.35
CA GLN A 140 -0.85 5.32 10.62
C GLN A 140 -1.77 4.84 11.74
N GLY A 141 -2.13 5.75 12.65
CA GLY A 141 -3.01 5.46 13.80
C GLY A 141 -2.29 5.14 15.10
N LEU A 142 -0.99 5.36 15.15
CA LEU A 142 -0.21 5.33 16.39
C LEU A 142 -0.50 6.56 17.25
#